data_9dfa36769140c687d69d2ad49f782ed6
#
_entry.id   9dfa36769140c687d69d2ad49f782ed6
#
_cell.length_a   1.000
_cell.length_b   1.000
_cell.length_c   1.000
_cell.angle_alpha   90.00
_cell.angle_beta   90.00
_cell.angle_gamma   90.00
#
_symmetry.space_group_name_H-M   'P 1'
#
loop_
_entity.id
_entity.type
_entity.pdbx_description
1 polymer ?
#
loop_
_entity_poly.entity_id
_entity_poly.type
_entity_poly.pdbx_seq_one_letter_code
_entity_poly.pdbx_strand_id
1 'polypeptide(L)'
;MRFTFIAAKKAEHTVTILCRCLRVTRSGFYAWQRRPESTHARDDRRLKVLVRASFEESTHRYGSPRIHEDLLEQDEHVSRKRVIRLMQEDGLVARLRKRYKLTTMSDHDQPVAANLLDRQFEAEAPNQRWVGDTTEFVIGSSGKLYLAAILDLFSRFIVGWAVSAVNDRHLTIKALEMALKRRCPEIGLLHHSDQGCTYASEDYQTILAARGITCSMSRRGNCYDNAVMEAFFSTVKHELADRFDSCGDAKMALFDYIEVFYNQRRRHSTLGQVSPAAYERRAIEEGMDAMENRTERGFPQRPHPSIFSEKEEGRTTQTT
;
A
#
# COMPACT_ATOMS: atom_id res chain seq x y z
N MET A 1 8.49 -25.06 34.36
CA MET A 1 7.73 -24.61 35.54
C MET A 1 8.29 -25.09 36.88
N ARG A 2 8.47 -26.40 37.19
CA ARG A 2 8.91 -26.84 38.55
C ARG A 2 10.28 -26.28 38.96
N PHE A 3 11.31 -26.39 38.13
CA PHE A 3 12.64 -25.87 38.39
C PHE A 3 12.71 -24.35 38.49
N THR A 4 11.93 -23.63 37.71
CA THR A 4 11.81 -22.18 37.76
C THR A 4 11.23 -21.72 39.11
N PHE A 5 10.21 -22.42 39.60
CA PHE A 5 9.63 -22.19 40.92
C PHE A 5 10.66 -22.42 42.05
N ILE A 6 11.42 -23.55 41.98
CA ILE A 6 12.50 -23.81 42.94
C ILE A 6 13.52 -22.69 42.93
N ALA A 7 13.94 -22.22 41.74
CA ALA A 7 14.91 -21.13 41.62
C ALA A 7 14.40 -19.81 42.24
N ALA A 8 13.11 -19.51 42.09
CA ALA A 8 12.49 -18.32 42.67
C ALA A 8 12.37 -18.40 44.19
N LYS A 9 12.11 -19.61 44.75
CA LYS A 9 11.84 -19.81 46.19
C LYS A 9 13.03 -20.33 46.99
N LYS A 10 14.20 -20.53 46.40
CA LYS A 10 15.41 -21.05 47.08
C LYS A 10 15.96 -20.15 48.19
N ALA A 11 15.58 -18.85 48.20
CA ALA A 11 15.95 -17.92 49.28
C ALA A 11 15.08 -18.13 50.55
N GLU A 12 13.85 -18.59 50.39
CA GLU A 12 12.86 -18.76 51.45
C GLU A 12 12.91 -20.20 52.05
N HIS A 13 13.21 -21.19 51.21
CA HIS A 13 13.19 -22.60 51.55
C HIS A 13 14.38 -23.37 51.00
N THR A 14 14.83 -24.41 51.69
CA THR A 14 15.94 -25.25 51.18
C THR A 14 15.56 -25.98 49.91
N VAL A 15 16.50 -26.05 48.95
CA VAL A 15 16.31 -26.74 47.65
C VAL A 15 15.88 -28.20 47.87
N THR A 16 16.34 -28.85 48.95
CA THR A 16 15.98 -30.23 49.30
C THR A 16 14.47 -30.37 49.55
N ILE A 17 13.89 -29.47 50.35
CA ILE A 17 12.47 -29.48 50.69
C ILE A 17 11.64 -29.18 49.41
N LEU A 18 12.01 -28.13 48.67
CA LEU A 18 11.32 -27.76 47.43
C LEU A 18 11.32 -28.88 46.38
N CYS A 19 12.47 -29.55 46.18
CA CYS A 19 12.59 -30.70 45.30
C CYS A 19 11.69 -31.87 45.73
N ARG A 20 11.63 -32.17 47.02
CA ARG A 20 10.79 -33.23 47.56
C ARG A 20 9.29 -32.91 47.36
N CYS A 21 8.86 -31.69 47.69
CA CYS A 21 7.48 -31.25 47.51
C CYS A 21 7.05 -31.28 46.04
N LEU A 22 7.93 -30.89 45.12
CA LEU A 22 7.62 -30.84 43.69
C LEU A 22 7.93 -32.14 42.94
N ARG A 23 8.35 -33.20 43.67
CA ARG A 23 8.69 -34.53 43.14
C ARG A 23 9.69 -34.44 41.97
N VAL A 24 10.80 -33.73 42.18
CA VAL A 24 11.95 -33.64 41.26
C VAL A 24 13.24 -33.94 42.00
N THR A 25 14.29 -34.36 41.29
CA THR A 25 15.59 -34.64 41.89
C THR A 25 16.42 -33.38 42.08
N ARG A 26 17.22 -33.30 43.13
CA ARG A 26 18.17 -32.19 43.33
C ARG A 26 19.19 -32.11 42.20
N SER A 27 19.71 -33.26 41.75
CA SER A 27 20.63 -33.33 40.61
C SER A 27 19.99 -32.76 39.33
N GLY A 28 18.72 -33.08 39.07
CA GLY A 28 17.96 -32.52 37.95
C GLY A 28 17.80 -31.00 38.03
N PHE A 29 17.55 -30.45 39.24
CA PHE A 29 17.51 -29.02 39.45
C PHE A 29 18.84 -28.33 39.16
N TYR A 30 19.95 -28.84 39.74
CA TYR A 30 21.27 -28.27 39.50
C TYR A 30 21.74 -28.45 38.05
N ALA A 31 21.44 -29.58 37.41
CA ALA A 31 21.70 -29.76 35.98
C ALA A 31 20.93 -28.75 35.13
N TRP A 32 19.64 -28.51 35.45
CA TRP A 32 18.85 -27.48 34.81
C TRP A 32 19.43 -26.07 35.04
N GLN A 33 19.84 -25.75 36.25
CA GLN A 33 20.41 -24.45 36.59
C GLN A 33 21.74 -24.16 35.87
N ARG A 34 22.57 -25.21 35.66
CA ARG A 34 23.86 -25.11 34.96
C ARG A 34 23.72 -25.23 33.44
N ARG A 35 22.54 -25.62 32.94
CA ARG A 35 22.35 -25.81 31.52
C ARG A 35 22.53 -24.46 30.80
N PRO A 36 23.44 -24.33 29.82
CA PRO A 36 23.57 -23.15 29.03
C PRO A 36 22.27 -22.93 28.26
N GLU A 37 22.00 -21.65 27.93
CA GLU A 37 20.87 -21.29 27.08
C GLU A 37 20.96 -22.06 25.77
N SER A 38 19.83 -22.62 25.31
CA SER A 38 19.79 -23.35 24.04
C SER A 38 20.06 -22.42 22.85
N THR A 39 20.60 -22.98 21.78
CA THR A 39 20.78 -22.23 20.50
C THR A 39 19.47 -21.61 20.03
N HIS A 40 18.36 -22.34 20.18
CA HIS A 40 17.03 -21.86 19.83
C HIS A 40 16.58 -20.65 20.69
N ALA A 41 16.88 -20.67 22.02
CA ALA A 41 16.52 -19.54 22.88
C ALA A 41 17.39 -18.29 22.59
N ARG A 42 18.68 -18.49 22.26
CA ARG A 42 19.56 -17.39 21.82
C ARG A 42 19.08 -16.78 20.51
N ASP A 43 18.67 -17.61 19.57
CA ASP A 43 18.13 -17.17 18.28
C ASP A 43 16.76 -16.49 18.45
N ASP A 44 15.89 -16.99 19.33
CA ASP A 44 14.63 -16.31 19.68
C ASP A 44 14.88 -14.91 20.27
N ARG A 45 15.90 -14.76 21.12
CA ARG A 45 16.25 -13.44 21.69
C ARG A 45 16.73 -12.47 20.60
N ARG A 46 17.54 -12.93 19.66
CA ARG A 46 17.98 -12.15 18.49
C ARG A 46 16.80 -11.76 17.61
N LEU A 47 15.95 -12.71 17.26
CA LEU A 47 14.76 -12.48 16.45
C LEU A 47 13.75 -11.52 17.10
N LYS A 48 13.60 -11.56 18.44
CA LYS A 48 12.74 -10.60 19.15
C LYS A 48 13.18 -9.15 18.94
N VAL A 49 14.49 -8.89 18.89
CA VAL A 49 15.01 -7.54 18.60
C VAL A 49 14.58 -7.09 17.19
N LEU A 50 14.72 -7.95 16.20
CA LEU A 50 14.34 -7.65 14.82
C LEU A 50 12.82 -7.50 14.67
N VAL A 51 12.03 -8.37 15.26
CA VAL A 51 10.55 -8.29 15.29
C VAL A 51 10.10 -6.98 15.93
N ARG A 52 10.71 -6.58 17.04
CA ARG A 52 10.41 -5.32 17.71
C ARG A 52 10.81 -4.12 16.87
N ALA A 53 11.97 -4.13 16.24
CA ALA A 53 12.43 -3.06 15.35
C ALA A 53 11.45 -2.83 14.18
N SER A 54 11.03 -3.89 13.48
CA SER A 54 10.02 -3.80 12.41
C SER A 54 8.67 -3.29 12.92
N PHE A 55 8.24 -3.73 14.12
CA PHE A 55 7.00 -3.27 14.73
C PHE A 55 7.05 -1.78 15.08
N GLU A 56 8.14 -1.29 15.64
CA GLU A 56 8.36 0.12 15.98
C GLU A 56 8.52 0.99 14.74
N GLU A 57 9.28 0.54 13.74
CA GLU A 57 9.46 1.24 12.46
C GLU A 57 8.12 1.44 11.73
N SER A 58 7.22 0.46 11.78
CA SER A 58 5.85 0.60 11.27
C SER A 58 4.96 1.47 12.15
N THR A 59 5.46 2.03 13.24
CA THR A 59 4.68 2.79 14.25
C THR A 59 3.52 1.95 14.80
N HIS A 60 3.81 0.69 15.14
CA HIS A 60 2.86 -0.30 15.67
C HIS A 60 1.70 -0.65 14.73
N ARG A 61 1.88 -0.44 13.42
CA ARG A 61 0.85 -0.70 12.40
C ARG A 61 0.92 -2.12 11.86
N TYR A 62 2.11 -2.74 11.88
CA TYR A 62 2.32 -4.07 11.30
C TYR A 62 1.96 -5.18 12.27
N GLY A 63 1.16 -6.13 11.79
CA GLY A 63 0.98 -7.43 12.42
C GLY A 63 1.95 -8.46 11.84
N SER A 64 1.91 -9.67 12.38
CA SER A 64 2.82 -10.78 12.03
C SER A 64 3.00 -11.05 10.52
N PRO A 65 1.99 -10.85 9.62
CA PRO A 65 2.23 -11.08 8.19
C PRO A 65 3.27 -10.13 7.59
N ARG A 66 3.16 -8.83 7.89
CA ARG A 66 4.07 -7.82 7.34
C ARG A 66 5.44 -7.83 8.01
N ILE A 67 5.48 -8.07 9.34
CA ILE A 67 6.75 -8.26 10.07
C ILE A 67 7.50 -9.47 9.52
N HIS A 68 6.81 -10.56 9.20
CA HIS A 68 7.42 -11.73 8.58
C HIS A 68 8.08 -11.40 7.24
N GLU A 69 7.41 -10.61 6.39
CA GLU A 69 7.98 -10.16 5.11
C GLU A 69 9.18 -9.21 5.30
N ASP A 70 9.15 -8.32 6.32
CA ASP A 70 10.31 -7.49 6.66
C ASP A 70 11.52 -8.32 7.07
N LEU A 71 11.30 -9.40 7.82
CA LEU A 71 12.37 -10.33 8.22
C LEU A 71 12.91 -11.10 7.01
N LEU A 72 12.04 -11.56 6.11
CA LEU A 72 12.47 -12.24 4.86
C LEU A 72 13.32 -11.33 3.96
N GLU A 73 13.01 -10.04 3.87
CA GLU A 73 13.85 -9.07 3.12
C GLU A 73 15.22 -8.84 3.77
N GLN A 74 15.35 -9.12 5.08
CA GLN A 74 16.63 -9.08 5.80
C GLN A 74 17.35 -10.43 5.81
N ASP A 75 17.00 -11.35 4.91
CA ASP A 75 17.52 -12.74 4.84
C ASP A 75 17.26 -13.59 6.10
N GLU A 76 16.29 -13.18 6.93
CA GLU A 76 15.90 -13.93 8.14
C GLU A 76 14.82 -14.96 7.82
N HIS A 77 15.24 -16.18 7.54
CA HIS A 77 14.35 -17.31 7.24
C HIS A 77 13.67 -17.84 8.50
N VAL A 78 12.57 -17.26 8.88
CA VAL A 78 11.78 -17.60 10.06
C VAL A 78 10.34 -17.94 9.67
N SER A 79 9.71 -18.92 10.32
CA SER A 79 8.30 -19.19 10.05
C SER A 79 7.39 -18.11 10.63
N ARG A 80 6.31 -17.78 9.94
CA ARG A 80 5.29 -16.84 10.44
C ARG A 80 4.73 -17.24 11.80
N LYS A 81 4.59 -18.57 12.08
CA LYS A 81 4.16 -19.06 13.39
C LYS A 81 5.14 -18.66 14.51
N ARG A 82 6.44 -18.67 14.23
CA ARG A 82 7.46 -18.24 15.18
C ARG A 82 7.36 -16.73 15.42
N VAL A 83 7.18 -15.93 14.38
CA VAL A 83 6.95 -14.47 14.51
C VAL A 83 5.73 -14.19 15.39
N ILE A 84 4.59 -14.87 15.16
CA ILE A 84 3.38 -14.72 16.00
C ILE A 84 3.71 -15.00 17.48
N ARG A 85 4.40 -16.10 17.76
CA ARG A 85 4.79 -16.47 19.14
C ARG A 85 5.68 -15.40 19.78
N LEU A 86 6.71 -14.93 19.07
CA LEU A 86 7.63 -13.91 19.58
C LEU A 86 6.92 -12.58 19.85
N MET A 87 6.01 -12.15 18.96
CA MET A 87 5.16 -10.98 19.17
C MET A 87 4.29 -11.12 20.42
N GLN A 88 3.66 -12.28 20.62
CA GLN A 88 2.81 -12.56 21.79
C GLN A 88 3.62 -12.57 23.10
N GLU A 89 4.80 -13.17 23.09
CA GLU A 89 5.70 -13.21 24.26
C GLU A 89 6.16 -11.79 24.66
N ASP A 90 6.32 -10.88 23.69
CA ASP A 90 6.75 -9.50 23.93
C ASP A 90 5.56 -8.52 24.06
N GLY A 91 4.31 -9.01 24.01
CA GLY A 91 3.10 -8.18 24.13
C GLY A 91 2.89 -7.21 22.97
N LEU A 92 3.47 -7.50 21.79
CA LEU A 92 3.35 -6.65 20.59
C LEU A 92 2.01 -6.91 19.91
N VAL A 93 1.13 -5.92 19.98
CA VAL A 93 -0.22 -5.99 19.40
C VAL A 93 -0.40 -4.85 18.40
N ALA A 94 -0.59 -5.20 17.11
CA ALA A 94 -0.94 -4.21 16.10
C ALA A 94 -2.31 -3.58 16.40
N ARG A 95 -2.52 -2.33 15.94
CA ARG A 95 -3.79 -1.62 16.12
C ARG A 95 -4.96 -2.46 15.58
N LEU A 96 -6.05 -2.60 16.37
CA LEU A 96 -7.21 -3.40 16.00
C LEU A 96 -8.11 -2.64 15.04
N ARG A 97 -8.65 -3.34 14.03
CA ARG A 97 -9.56 -2.77 13.03
C ARG A 97 -10.93 -2.47 13.66
N LYS A 98 -11.34 -1.20 13.68
CA LYS A 98 -12.71 -0.79 14.04
C LYS A 98 -13.62 -0.99 12.82
N ARG A 99 -14.88 -1.38 13.03
CA ARG A 99 -15.90 -1.41 11.97
C ARG A 99 -16.45 0.00 11.78
N TYR A 100 -16.44 0.51 10.56
CA TYR A 100 -17.02 1.81 10.21
C TYR A 100 -18.39 1.61 9.56
N LYS A 101 -19.28 2.59 9.75
CA LYS A 101 -20.60 2.62 9.15
C LYS A 101 -20.53 3.45 7.87
N LEU A 102 -21.01 2.91 6.76
CA LEU A 102 -21.12 3.60 5.47
C LEU A 102 -22.24 4.66 5.55
N THR A 103 -21.95 5.88 5.09
CA THR A 103 -22.90 7.00 5.07
C THR A 103 -22.70 7.84 3.83
N THR A 104 -22.99 7.32 2.63
CA THR A 104 -23.05 8.15 1.43
C THR A 104 -24.51 8.30 1.01
N MET A 105 -25.03 9.51 1.05
CA MET A 105 -26.29 9.89 0.44
C MET A 105 -25.99 10.88 -0.70
N SER A 106 -26.21 10.46 -1.93
CA SER A 106 -26.14 11.33 -3.11
C SER A 106 -27.56 11.62 -3.59
N ASP A 107 -28.01 12.83 -3.37
CA ASP A 107 -29.28 13.35 -3.88
C ASP A 107 -29.02 14.75 -4.48
N HIS A 108 -28.80 14.79 -5.79
CA HIS A 108 -28.59 16.05 -6.54
C HIS A 108 -29.00 15.89 -8.02
N ASP A 109 -29.35 17.00 -8.66
CA ASP A 109 -29.81 17.06 -10.07
C ASP A 109 -28.67 17.23 -11.09
N GLN A 110 -27.40 17.06 -10.70
CA GLN A 110 -26.27 17.21 -11.63
C GLN A 110 -26.14 15.99 -12.55
N PRO A 111 -25.60 16.16 -13.78
CA PRO A 111 -25.39 15.05 -14.71
C PRO A 111 -24.45 13.98 -14.13
N VAL A 112 -24.86 12.73 -14.22
CA VAL A 112 -24.11 11.57 -13.74
C VAL A 112 -23.52 10.83 -14.93
N ALA A 113 -22.20 10.60 -14.92
CA ALA A 113 -21.52 9.80 -15.93
C ALA A 113 -21.85 8.30 -15.79
N ALA A 114 -21.76 7.57 -16.91
CA ALA A 114 -21.92 6.11 -16.89
C ALA A 114 -20.83 5.43 -16.07
N ASN A 115 -21.15 4.29 -15.43
CA ASN A 115 -20.15 3.46 -14.75
C ASN A 115 -19.35 2.66 -15.79
N LEU A 116 -18.21 3.20 -16.19
CA LEU A 116 -17.29 2.56 -17.14
C LEU A 116 -16.25 1.67 -16.43
N LEU A 117 -15.98 1.92 -15.16
CA LEU A 117 -15.04 1.09 -14.37
C LEU A 117 -15.60 -0.32 -14.15
N ASP A 118 -16.91 -0.41 -13.91
CA ASP A 118 -17.66 -1.66 -13.68
C ASP A 118 -16.92 -2.70 -12.84
N ARG A 119 -16.35 -2.26 -11.69
CA ARG A 119 -15.58 -3.06 -10.73
C ARG A 119 -14.30 -3.69 -11.28
N GLN A 120 -13.80 -3.24 -12.41
CA GLN A 120 -12.50 -3.68 -12.93
C GLN A 120 -11.38 -2.91 -12.21
N PHE A 121 -11.08 -3.32 -10.98
CA PHE A 121 -10.10 -2.65 -10.10
C PHE A 121 -8.65 -3.01 -10.39
N GLU A 122 -8.36 -3.53 -11.56
CA GLU A 122 -7.02 -3.85 -12.05
C GLU A 122 -6.66 -2.93 -13.21
N ALA A 123 -5.39 -2.57 -13.33
CA ALA A 123 -4.82 -1.83 -14.43
C ALA A 123 -3.48 -2.47 -14.82
N GLU A 124 -3.13 -2.42 -16.09
CA GLU A 124 -1.90 -3.04 -16.62
C GLU A 124 -0.69 -2.11 -16.49
N ALA A 125 -0.92 -0.80 -16.40
CA ALA A 125 0.12 0.20 -16.26
C ALA A 125 -0.34 1.37 -15.38
N PRO A 126 0.60 2.18 -14.84
CA PRO A 126 0.26 3.40 -14.11
C PRO A 126 -0.54 4.37 -14.97
N ASN A 127 -1.39 5.15 -14.33
CA ASN A 127 -2.18 6.23 -14.96
C ASN A 127 -3.20 5.78 -16.02
N GLN A 128 -3.60 4.49 -16.03
CA GLN A 128 -4.72 4.02 -16.85
C GLN A 128 -6.06 4.23 -16.15
N ARG A 129 -6.12 3.99 -14.85
CA ARG A 129 -7.37 4.05 -14.06
C ARG A 129 -7.10 4.65 -12.69
N TRP A 130 -7.72 5.77 -12.42
CA TRP A 130 -7.72 6.40 -11.10
C TRP A 130 -9.09 6.29 -10.47
N VAL A 131 -9.11 6.16 -9.15
CA VAL A 131 -10.33 6.21 -8.33
C VAL A 131 -10.21 7.31 -7.30
N GLY A 132 -11.26 8.11 -7.16
CA GLY A 132 -11.31 9.23 -6.22
C GLY A 132 -12.49 9.12 -5.26
N ASP A 133 -12.29 9.60 -4.02
CA ASP A 133 -13.34 9.67 -3.02
C ASP A 133 -12.96 10.63 -1.89
N THR A 134 -13.93 10.96 -1.02
CA THR A 134 -13.74 11.82 0.15
C THR A 134 -14.11 11.09 1.43
N THR A 135 -13.43 11.43 2.53
CA THR A 135 -13.78 10.94 3.86
C THR A 135 -13.65 12.05 4.90
N GLU A 136 -14.30 11.87 6.05
CA GLU A 136 -14.21 12.83 7.17
C GLU A 136 -13.41 12.26 8.34
N PHE A 137 -12.75 13.18 9.07
CA PHE A 137 -12.12 12.95 10.37
C PHE A 137 -12.72 13.90 11.41
N VAL A 138 -12.74 13.46 12.66
CA VAL A 138 -13.19 14.28 13.77
C VAL A 138 -12.04 15.11 14.32
N ILE A 139 -12.26 16.41 14.52
CA ILE A 139 -11.27 17.34 15.09
C ILE A 139 -11.79 17.85 16.44
N GLY A 140 -10.99 17.66 17.48
CA GLY A 140 -11.38 18.06 18.85
C GLY A 140 -12.69 17.41 19.27
N SER A 141 -13.61 18.20 19.86
CA SER A 141 -14.89 17.71 20.36
C SER A 141 -15.98 17.59 19.30
N SER A 142 -16.00 18.45 18.28
CA SER A 142 -17.09 18.53 17.30
C SER A 142 -16.68 19.05 15.92
N GLY A 143 -15.41 19.38 15.71
CA GLY A 143 -14.89 19.82 14.41
C GLY A 143 -14.78 18.68 13.42
N LYS A 144 -14.75 19.03 12.12
CA LYS A 144 -14.56 18.08 11.02
C LYS A 144 -13.41 18.52 10.13
N LEU A 145 -12.68 17.55 9.58
CA LEU A 145 -11.73 17.72 8.51
C LEU A 145 -12.04 16.68 7.44
N TYR A 146 -12.11 17.13 6.21
CA TYR A 146 -12.34 16.26 5.05
C TYR A 146 -11.06 16.01 4.30
N LEU A 147 -10.84 14.77 3.89
CA LEU A 147 -9.75 14.32 3.03
C LEU A 147 -10.35 13.87 1.70
N ALA A 148 -9.99 14.51 0.60
CA ALA A 148 -10.15 13.95 -0.75
C ALA A 148 -8.85 13.25 -1.14
N ALA A 149 -8.95 12.08 -1.75
CA ALA A 149 -7.81 11.32 -2.24
C ALA A 149 -8.10 10.69 -3.60
N ILE A 150 -7.06 10.58 -4.43
CA ILE A 150 -7.09 9.92 -5.73
C ILE A 150 -6.02 8.83 -5.73
N LEU A 151 -6.42 7.61 -6.04
CA LEU A 151 -5.60 6.41 -6.01
C LEU A 151 -5.48 5.83 -7.42
N ASP A 152 -4.26 5.47 -7.81
CA ASP A 152 -3.98 4.72 -9.03
C ASP A 152 -4.26 3.23 -8.82
N LEU A 153 -5.12 2.64 -9.65
CA LEU A 153 -5.51 1.23 -9.50
C LEU A 153 -4.38 0.25 -9.82
N PHE A 154 -3.38 0.65 -10.61
CA PHE A 154 -2.23 -0.20 -10.90
C PHE A 154 -1.41 -0.50 -9.65
N SER A 155 -0.97 0.54 -8.98
CA SER A 155 -0.01 0.44 -7.87
C SER A 155 -0.62 0.67 -6.48
N ARG A 156 -1.88 1.08 -6.42
CA ARG A 156 -2.52 1.58 -5.19
C ARG A 156 -1.87 2.86 -4.64
N PHE A 157 -1.04 3.53 -5.43
CA PHE A 157 -0.38 4.77 -5.07
C PHE A 157 -1.39 5.92 -4.96
N ILE A 158 -1.32 6.71 -3.91
CA ILE A 158 -2.11 7.94 -3.78
C ILE A 158 -1.43 9.02 -4.61
N VAL A 159 -1.99 9.26 -5.79
CA VAL A 159 -1.42 10.20 -6.77
C VAL A 159 -1.73 11.66 -6.44
N GLY A 160 -2.86 11.92 -5.77
CA GLY A 160 -3.24 13.25 -5.31
C GLY A 160 -4.14 13.19 -4.09
N TRP A 161 -4.04 14.21 -3.24
CA TRP A 161 -4.88 14.34 -2.07
C TRP A 161 -4.92 15.80 -1.58
N ALA A 162 -5.99 16.14 -0.88
CA ALA A 162 -6.16 17.44 -0.26
C ALA A 162 -6.99 17.31 1.01
N VAL A 163 -6.86 18.28 1.93
CA VAL A 163 -7.67 18.37 3.16
C VAL A 163 -8.28 19.75 3.31
N SER A 164 -9.51 19.80 3.82
CA SER A 164 -10.26 21.04 4.06
C SER A 164 -11.20 20.87 5.25
N ALA A 165 -11.54 21.96 5.91
CA ALA A 165 -12.61 22.01 6.90
C ALA A 165 -14.01 21.93 6.26
N VAL A 166 -14.11 22.14 4.94
CA VAL A 166 -15.36 22.11 4.17
C VAL A 166 -15.25 21.03 3.10
N ASN A 167 -16.31 20.22 2.97
CA ASN A 167 -16.43 19.23 1.90
C ASN A 167 -17.12 19.88 0.69
N ASP A 168 -16.34 20.56 -0.13
CA ASP A 168 -16.80 21.26 -1.32
C ASP A 168 -16.02 20.83 -2.57
N ARG A 169 -16.43 21.37 -3.75
CA ARG A 169 -15.75 21.11 -5.03
C ARG A 169 -14.27 21.51 -5.03
N HIS A 170 -13.90 22.55 -4.26
CA HIS A 170 -12.50 23.01 -4.21
C HIS A 170 -11.57 21.99 -3.55
N LEU A 171 -12.08 21.20 -2.59
CA LEU A 171 -11.34 20.13 -1.96
C LEU A 171 -10.98 19.03 -3.00
N THR A 172 -11.95 18.56 -3.77
CA THR A 172 -11.74 17.51 -4.78
C THR A 172 -10.91 18.01 -5.96
N ILE A 173 -11.10 19.26 -6.38
CA ILE A 173 -10.28 19.91 -7.43
C ILE A 173 -8.81 19.99 -7.00
N LYS A 174 -8.50 20.40 -5.78
CA LYS A 174 -7.11 20.44 -5.28
C LYS A 174 -6.44 19.07 -5.30
N ALA A 175 -7.18 18.01 -4.93
CA ALA A 175 -6.66 16.65 -5.00
C ALA A 175 -6.37 16.24 -6.46
N LEU A 176 -7.27 16.58 -7.40
CA LEU A 176 -7.10 16.33 -8.83
C LEU A 176 -5.92 17.11 -9.42
N GLU A 177 -5.80 18.40 -9.13
CA GLU A 177 -4.68 19.24 -9.57
C GLU A 177 -3.34 18.69 -9.10
N MET A 178 -3.25 18.25 -7.84
CA MET A 178 -2.06 17.58 -7.31
C MET A 178 -1.73 16.31 -8.10
N ALA A 179 -2.72 15.46 -8.36
CA ALA A 179 -2.57 14.24 -9.14
C ALA A 179 -2.08 14.52 -10.57
N LEU A 180 -2.72 15.45 -11.25
CA LEU A 180 -2.37 15.86 -12.61
C LEU A 180 -0.95 16.44 -12.68
N LYS A 181 -0.58 17.30 -11.74
CA LYS A 181 0.77 17.89 -11.67
C LYS A 181 1.85 16.84 -11.39
N ARG A 182 1.54 15.86 -10.55
CA ARG A 182 2.49 14.80 -10.16
C ARG A 182 2.71 13.77 -11.27
N ARG A 183 1.64 13.41 -11.96
CA ARG A 183 1.64 12.26 -12.88
C ARG A 183 1.68 12.63 -14.36
N CYS A 184 1.21 13.83 -14.72
CA CYS A 184 1.09 14.26 -16.11
C CYS A 184 0.56 13.15 -17.03
N PRO A 185 -0.63 12.56 -16.72
CA PRO A 185 -1.12 11.37 -17.41
C PRO A 185 -1.35 11.65 -18.91
N GLU A 186 -1.14 10.63 -19.72
CA GLU A 186 -1.49 10.67 -21.14
C GLU A 186 -3.02 10.67 -21.35
N ILE A 187 -3.45 10.98 -22.56
CA ILE A 187 -4.86 10.92 -22.96
C ILE A 187 -5.35 9.48 -22.84
N GLY A 188 -6.57 9.28 -22.31
CA GLY A 188 -7.19 7.97 -22.16
C GLY A 188 -7.25 7.45 -20.72
N LEU A 189 -6.73 8.21 -19.75
CA LEU A 189 -6.96 7.93 -18.33
C LEU A 189 -8.46 7.87 -18.01
N LEU A 190 -8.90 6.82 -17.34
CA LEU A 190 -10.22 6.71 -16.73
C LEU A 190 -10.17 7.20 -15.28
N HIS A 191 -10.98 8.21 -14.93
CA HIS A 191 -11.15 8.65 -13.55
C HIS A 191 -12.54 8.28 -13.03
N HIS A 192 -12.59 7.43 -12.02
CA HIS A 192 -13.83 6.96 -11.39
C HIS A 192 -14.03 7.57 -10.01
N SER A 193 -15.26 7.97 -9.70
CA SER A 193 -15.67 8.50 -8.40
C SER A 193 -17.07 8.02 -8.02
N ASP A 194 -17.49 8.36 -6.79
CA ASP A 194 -18.91 8.28 -6.46
C ASP A 194 -19.73 9.36 -7.18
N GLN A 195 -21.07 9.32 -7.03
CA GLN A 195 -21.97 10.33 -7.56
C GLN A 195 -22.09 11.58 -6.66
N GLY A 196 -21.08 11.89 -5.84
CA GLY A 196 -21.10 13.06 -4.99
C GLY A 196 -21.14 14.36 -5.80
N CYS A 197 -21.90 15.36 -5.32
CA CYS A 197 -22.06 16.67 -5.99
C CYS A 197 -20.69 17.35 -6.26
N THR A 198 -19.66 17.08 -5.51
CA THR A 198 -18.32 17.62 -5.69
C THR A 198 -17.64 17.09 -6.95
N TYR A 199 -17.81 15.81 -7.29
CA TYR A 199 -17.28 15.19 -8.50
C TYR A 199 -18.14 15.45 -9.74
N ALA A 200 -19.45 15.59 -9.57
CA ALA A 200 -20.37 15.92 -10.63
C ALA A 200 -20.38 17.42 -11.00
N SER A 201 -19.65 18.28 -10.25
CA SER A 201 -19.60 19.71 -10.48
C SER A 201 -19.01 20.05 -11.84
N GLU A 202 -19.55 21.09 -12.50
CA GLU A 202 -19.11 21.56 -13.82
C GLU A 202 -17.61 21.89 -13.84
N ASP A 203 -17.09 22.56 -12.81
CA ASP A 203 -15.67 22.90 -12.70
C ASP A 203 -14.79 21.64 -12.70
N TYR A 204 -15.20 20.59 -11.96
CA TYR A 204 -14.45 19.33 -11.91
C TYR A 204 -14.46 18.61 -13.27
N GLN A 205 -15.64 18.53 -13.89
CA GLN A 205 -15.82 17.89 -15.20
C GLN A 205 -15.05 18.63 -16.31
N THR A 206 -15.02 19.97 -16.25
CA THR A 206 -14.26 20.80 -17.20
C THR A 206 -12.76 20.50 -17.12
N ILE A 207 -12.20 20.32 -15.92
CA ILE A 207 -10.79 19.95 -15.75
C ILE A 207 -10.51 18.57 -16.36
N LEU A 208 -11.37 17.57 -16.13
CA LEU A 208 -11.22 16.24 -16.71
C LEU A 208 -11.27 16.30 -18.24
N ALA A 209 -12.26 16.99 -18.81
CA ALA A 209 -12.44 17.12 -20.24
C ALA A 209 -11.25 17.83 -20.92
N ALA A 210 -10.75 18.92 -20.31
CA ALA A 210 -9.58 19.66 -20.81
C ALA A 210 -8.29 18.83 -20.86
N ARG A 211 -8.23 17.73 -20.09
CA ARG A 211 -7.10 16.79 -20.05
C ARG A 211 -7.35 15.49 -20.82
N GLY A 212 -8.49 15.36 -21.49
CA GLY A 212 -8.87 14.13 -22.20
C GLY A 212 -9.07 12.93 -21.27
N ILE A 213 -9.45 13.18 -20.02
CA ILE A 213 -9.70 12.15 -19.00
C ILE A 213 -11.17 11.72 -19.09
N THR A 214 -11.38 10.41 -19.20
CA THR A 214 -12.73 9.83 -19.23
C THR A 214 -13.31 9.77 -17.84
N CYS A 215 -14.45 10.42 -17.61
CA CYS A 215 -15.19 10.36 -16.36
C CYS A 215 -16.02 9.08 -16.27
N SER A 216 -15.99 8.44 -15.09
CA SER A 216 -16.83 7.29 -14.72
C SER A 216 -17.37 7.50 -13.31
N MET A 217 -18.64 7.16 -13.06
CA MET A 217 -19.25 7.32 -11.75
C MET A 217 -19.91 6.02 -11.29
N SER A 218 -19.83 5.74 -9.98
CA SER A 218 -20.51 4.60 -9.35
C SER A 218 -22.01 4.61 -9.62
N ARG A 219 -22.64 3.45 -9.58
CA ARG A 219 -24.10 3.37 -9.59
C ARG A 219 -24.68 3.90 -8.28
N ARG A 220 -25.84 4.54 -8.35
CA ARG A 220 -26.52 5.12 -7.17
C ARG A 220 -26.71 4.06 -6.08
N GLY A 221 -26.24 4.34 -4.86
CA GLY A 221 -26.38 3.45 -3.71
C GLY A 221 -25.52 2.17 -3.76
N ASN A 222 -24.59 2.06 -4.72
CA ASN A 222 -23.74 0.89 -4.85
C ASN A 222 -22.31 1.17 -4.34
N CYS A 223 -22.09 0.89 -3.06
CA CYS A 223 -20.78 1.07 -2.42
C CYS A 223 -19.67 0.17 -3.01
N TYR A 224 -20.02 -0.97 -3.59
CA TYR A 224 -19.03 -1.89 -4.17
C TYR A 224 -18.32 -1.33 -5.40
N ASP A 225 -18.92 -0.33 -6.06
CA ASP A 225 -18.32 0.29 -7.24
C ASP A 225 -17.11 1.17 -6.88
N ASN A 226 -16.95 1.59 -5.59
CA ASN A 226 -15.80 2.33 -5.07
C ASN A 226 -15.06 1.62 -3.91
N ALA A 227 -15.14 0.29 -3.87
CA ALA A 227 -14.62 -0.54 -2.77
C ALA A 227 -13.12 -0.32 -2.47
N VAL A 228 -12.32 0.06 -3.46
CA VAL A 228 -10.88 0.32 -3.31
C VAL A 228 -10.64 1.56 -2.45
N MET A 229 -11.39 2.65 -2.68
CA MET A 229 -11.29 3.86 -1.86
C MET A 229 -11.82 3.65 -0.45
N GLU A 230 -12.92 2.90 -0.30
CA GLU A 230 -13.43 2.51 1.02
C GLU A 230 -12.38 1.71 1.81
N ALA A 231 -11.70 0.76 1.17
CA ALA A 231 -10.62 -0.01 1.78
C ALA A 231 -9.42 0.88 2.17
N PHE A 232 -9.06 1.85 1.32
CA PHE A 232 -8.02 2.82 1.63
C PHE A 232 -8.38 3.67 2.85
N PHE A 233 -9.54 4.30 2.87
CA PHE A 233 -9.95 5.14 4.00
C PHE A 233 -10.13 4.36 5.30
N SER A 234 -10.67 3.14 5.21
CA SER A 234 -10.72 2.24 6.36
C SER A 234 -9.32 1.96 6.91
N THR A 235 -8.34 1.80 6.03
CA THR A 235 -6.95 1.56 6.40
C THR A 235 -6.33 2.80 7.05
N VAL A 236 -6.52 3.99 6.48
CA VAL A 236 -6.03 5.26 7.05
C VAL A 236 -6.59 5.46 8.46
N LYS A 237 -7.90 5.37 8.63
CA LYS A 237 -8.57 5.56 9.93
C LYS A 237 -8.14 4.52 10.96
N HIS A 238 -7.82 3.33 10.52
CA HIS A 238 -7.36 2.24 11.38
C HIS A 238 -5.89 2.39 11.79
N GLU A 239 -5.01 2.65 10.83
CA GLU A 239 -3.56 2.66 11.05
C GLU A 239 -3.05 4.01 11.58
N LEU A 240 -3.74 5.10 11.29
CA LEU A 240 -3.39 6.44 11.77
C LEU A 240 -4.27 6.85 12.94
N ALA A 241 -5.46 7.38 12.65
CA ALA A 241 -6.49 7.77 13.60
C ALA A 241 -7.79 8.15 12.85
N ASP A 242 -8.90 8.15 13.57
CA ASP A 242 -10.18 8.69 13.10
C ASP A 242 -10.52 10.06 13.75
N ARG A 243 -9.71 10.48 14.73
CA ARG A 243 -9.84 11.73 15.48
C ARG A 243 -8.48 12.36 15.73
N PHE A 244 -8.43 13.70 15.67
CA PHE A 244 -7.24 14.51 15.95
C PHE A 244 -7.60 15.68 16.86
N ASP A 245 -6.62 16.21 17.56
CA ASP A 245 -6.81 17.33 18.48
C ASP A 245 -6.97 18.67 17.72
N SER A 246 -6.23 18.85 16.64
CA SER A 246 -6.28 20.05 15.80
C SER A 246 -6.25 19.73 14.30
N CYS A 247 -6.67 20.69 13.47
CA CYS A 247 -6.52 20.61 12.01
C CYS A 247 -5.06 20.58 11.58
N GLY A 248 -4.15 21.22 12.31
CA GLY A 248 -2.72 21.22 12.05
C GLY A 248 -2.12 19.83 12.24
N ASP A 249 -2.41 19.20 13.38
CA ASP A 249 -1.97 17.84 13.68
C ASP A 249 -2.51 16.83 12.66
N ALA A 250 -3.79 16.96 12.30
CA ALA A 250 -4.40 16.10 11.29
C ALA A 250 -3.70 16.22 9.92
N LYS A 251 -3.41 17.45 9.46
CA LYS A 251 -2.71 17.68 8.19
C LYS A 251 -1.32 17.07 8.17
N MET A 252 -0.55 17.30 9.24
CA MET A 252 0.80 16.77 9.38
C MET A 252 0.81 15.24 9.43
N ALA A 253 -0.06 14.66 10.24
CA ALA A 253 -0.19 13.21 10.38
C ALA A 253 -0.65 12.53 9.09
N LEU A 254 -1.58 13.14 8.34
CA LEU A 254 -2.03 12.63 7.03
C LEU A 254 -0.93 12.75 5.97
N PHE A 255 -0.15 13.84 5.98
CA PHE A 255 1.01 13.99 5.09
C PHE A 255 2.04 12.87 5.34
N ASP A 256 2.48 12.71 6.58
CA ASP A 256 3.44 11.65 6.94
C ASP A 256 2.89 10.25 6.63
N TYR A 257 1.60 10.05 6.89
CA TYR A 257 0.97 8.77 6.59
C TYR A 257 0.93 8.50 5.09
N ILE A 258 0.43 9.41 4.28
CA ILE A 258 0.22 9.19 2.83
C ILE A 258 1.55 9.20 2.08
N GLU A 259 2.36 10.26 2.25
CA GLU A 259 3.55 10.47 1.43
C GLU A 259 4.74 9.62 1.89
N VAL A 260 4.96 9.52 3.20
CA VAL A 260 6.15 8.84 3.72
C VAL A 260 5.88 7.36 3.98
N PHE A 261 4.74 7.04 4.61
CA PHE A 261 4.48 5.67 5.00
C PHE A 261 3.69 4.89 3.94
N TYR A 262 2.47 5.32 3.58
CA TYR A 262 1.58 4.56 2.71
C TYR A 262 2.16 4.34 1.32
N ASN A 263 2.58 5.42 0.66
CA ASN A 263 3.12 5.34 -0.70
C ASN A 263 4.50 4.68 -0.76
N GLN A 264 5.40 4.97 0.20
CA GLN A 264 6.80 4.58 0.11
C GLN A 264 7.15 3.29 0.84
N ARG A 265 6.47 2.97 1.95
CA ARG A 265 6.88 1.88 2.85
C ARG A 265 5.82 0.83 3.09
N ARG A 266 4.54 1.24 3.09
CA ARG A 266 3.47 0.35 3.50
C ARG A 266 3.32 -0.85 2.57
N ARG A 267 3.50 -2.06 3.12
CA ARG A 267 3.30 -3.31 2.37
C ARG A 267 1.83 -3.55 2.05
N HIS A 268 1.57 -3.81 0.78
CA HIS A 268 0.25 -4.14 0.26
C HIS A 268 0.14 -5.62 -0.11
N SER A 269 -0.84 -6.32 0.47
CA SER A 269 -1.06 -7.75 0.17
C SER A 269 -1.45 -8.02 -1.28
N THR A 270 -2.18 -7.08 -1.91
CA THR A 270 -2.57 -7.18 -3.32
C THR A 270 -1.42 -6.93 -4.30
N LEU A 271 -0.30 -6.37 -3.82
CA LEU A 271 0.88 -6.05 -4.61
C LEU A 271 2.07 -6.99 -4.28
N GLY A 272 1.79 -8.19 -3.74
CA GLY A 272 2.86 -9.10 -3.34
C GLY A 272 3.68 -8.62 -2.15
N GLN A 273 3.04 -7.94 -1.18
CA GLN A 273 3.67 -7.43 0.05
C GLN A 273 4.76 -6.38 -0.18
N VAL A 274 4.72 -5.64 -1.28
CA VAL A 274 5.58 -4.48 -1.53
C VAL A 274 4.80 -3.18 -1.38
N SER A 275 5.51 -2.05 -1.26
CA SER A 275 4.87 -0.73 -1.21
C SER A 275 4.42 -0.28 -2.61
N PRO A 276 3.43 0.64 -2.70
CA PRO A 276 3.00 1.24 -3.98
C PRO A 276 4.16 1.75 -4.83
N ALA A 277 5.07 2.52 -4.24
CA ALA A 277 6.21 3.06 -4.95
C ALA A 277 7.21 1.98 -5.39
N ALA A 278 7.45 0.95 -4.58
CA ALA A 278 8.31 -0.15 -4.95
C ALA A 278 7.71 -0.99 -6.09
N TYR A 279 6.38 -1.16 -6.09
CA TYR A 279 5.67 -1.85 -7.16
C TYR A 279 5.82 -1.13 -8.51
N GLU A 280 5.65 0.20 -8.53
CA GLU A 280 5.84 0.98 -9.77
C GLU A 280 7.29 0.93 -10.27
N ARG A 281 8.28 1.04 -9.36
CA ARG A 281 9.70 0.92 -9.74
C ARG A 281 10.02 -0.41 -10.41
N ARG A 282 9.57 -1.53 -9.84
CA ARG A 282 9.75 -2.86 -10.43
C ARG A 282 9.12 -2.98 -11.82
N ALA A 283 7.92 -2.46 -11.99
CA ALA A 283 7.25 -2.48 -13.29
C ALA A 283 8.00 -1.67 -14.36
N ILE A 284 8.63 -0.55 -13.99
CA ILE A 284 9.48 0.24 -14.88
C ILE A 284 10.75 -0.54 -15.25
N GLU A 285 11.42 -1.13 -14.26
CA GLU A 285 12.62 -1.95 -14.45
C GLU A 285 12.34 -3.14 -15.37
N GLU A 286 11.28 -3.91 -15.12
CA GLU A 286 10.85 -5.02 -15.96
C GLU A 286 10.51 -4.59 -17.40
N GLY A 287 9.90 -3.42 -17.56
CA GLY A 287 9.60 -2.83 -18.87
C GLY A 287 10.87 -2.41 -19.62
N MET A 288 11.87 -1.89 -18.94
CA MET A 288 13.17 -1.53 -19.52
C MET A 288 13.94 -2.77 -19.94
N ASP A 289 14.02 -3.80 -19.09
CA ASP A 289 14.68 -5.07 -19.40
C ASP A 289 14.02 -5.79 -20.61
N ALA A 290 12.69 -5.71 -20.71
CA ALA A 290 11.96 -6.26 -21.86
C ALA A 290 12.26 -5.51 -23.16
N MET A 291 12.53 -4.21 -23.09
CA MET A 291 12.95 -3.39 -24.26
C MET A 291 14.39 -3.68 -24.66
N GLU A 292 15.34 -3.77 -23.72
CA GLU A 292 16.74 -4.10 -23.99
C GLU A 292 16.87 -5.49 -24.61
N ASN A 293 16.21 -6.50 -24.07
CA ASN A 293 16.17 -7.85 -24.63
C ASN A 293 15.53 -7.92 -26.03
N ARG A 294 14.63 -7.00 -26.39
CA ARG A 294 14.11 -6.88 -27.77
C ARG A 294 15.13 -6.27 -28.71
N THR A 295 15.91 -5.31 -28.24
CA THR A 295 16.94 -4.63 -29.03
C THR A 295 18.13 -5.56 -29.31
N GLU A 296 18.52 -6.38 -28.33
CA GLU A 296 19.59 -7.37 -28.48
C GLU A 296 19.23 -8.56 -29.39
N ARG A 297 17.94 -8.92 -29.48
CA ARG A 297 17.48 -10.01 -30.39
C ARG A 297 17.37 -9.60 -31.86
N GLY A 298 17.87 -8.44 -32.22
CA GLY A 298 18.16 -8.04 -33.60
C GLY A 298 16.92 -7.86 -34.47
N PHE A 299 16.70 -6.64 -34.93
CA PHE A 299 15.93 -6.39 -36.14
C PHE A 299 16.54 -7.22 -37.27
N PRO A 300 15.76 -7.96 -38.06
CA PRO A 300 16.28 -8.49 -39.32
C PRO A 300 16.74 -7.31 -40.16
N GLN A 301 18.02 -7.30 -40.52
CA GLN A 301 18.58 -6.30 -41.41
C GLN A 301 17.73 -6.31 -42.70
N ARG A 302 17.17 -5.18 -43.07
CA ARG A 302 16.53 -4.99 -44.36
C ARG A 302 17.63 -5.28 -45.40
N PRO A 303 17.37 -6.11 -46.42
CA PRO A 303 18.34 -6.32 -47.47
C PRO A 303 18.65 -4.97 -48.13
N HIS A 304 19.94 -4.70 -48.27
CA HIS A 304 20.46 -3.55 -49.01
C HIS A 304 19.87 -3.56 -50.42
N PRO A 305 19.34 -2.45 -50.97
CA PRO A 305 18.97 -2.39 -52.37
C PRO A 305 20.27 -2.52 -53.21
N SER A 306 20.41 -3.63 -53.93
CA SER A 306 21.46 -3.82 -54.89
C SER A 306 21.35 -2.78 -55.96
N ILE A 307 22.43 -2.04 -56.15
CA ILE A 307 22.66 -1.08 -57.23
C ILE A 307 22.53 -1.86 -58.53
N PHE A 308 21.45 -1.62 -59.27
CA PHE A 308 21.36 -2.02 -60.68
C PHE A 308 22.29 -1.09 -61.47
N SER A 309 23.37 -1.70 -61.99
CA SER A 309 24.24 -1.10 -63.02
C SER A 309 23.44 -0.87 -64.28
N GLU A 310 23.42 0.39 -64.74
CA GLU A 310 23.06 0.78 -66.08
C GLU A 310 23.95 0.05 -67.10
N LYS A 311 23.37 -0.68 -68.02
CA LYS A 311 23.94 -1.00 -69.31
C LYS A 311 23.20 -0.19 -70.37
N GLU A 312 23.89 0.81 -70.94
CA GLU A 312 23.63 1.38 -72.24
C GLU A 312 23.66 0.28 -73.28
N GLU A 313 22.64 0.19 -74.10
CA GLU A 313 22.74 -0.27 -75.50
C GLU A 313 21.87 0.60 -76.36
N GLY A 314 22.56 1.38 -77.20
CA GLY A 314 21.98 2.17 -78.26
C GLY A 314 21.45 1.30 -79.40
N ARG A 315 20.46 1.81 -80.13
CA ARG A 315 20.20 1.59 -81.56
C ARG A 315 19.19 2.64 -82.09
N THR A 316 19.65 3.56 -82.74
CA THR A 316 19.61 4.04 -84.10
C THR A 316 18.48 3.53 -85.01
N THR A 317 17.94 4.56 -85.72
CA THR A 317 17.25 4.55 -87.05
C THR A 317 15.73 4.30 -87.08
N GLN A 318 15.01 5.13 -87.66
CA GLN A 318 14.78 5.83 -88.94
C GLN A 318 13.30 5.77 -89.25
N THR A 319 12.78 6.96 -89.65
CA THR A 319 11.88 7.25 -90.79
C THR A 319 10.53 6.48 -90.90
N THR A 320 9.42 7.09 -90.82
CA THR A 320 8.69 7.85 -91.91
C THR A 320 7.56 8.68 -91.24
#